data_14dc4a9b25011593a0052631805a6c22
#
_entry.id   14dc4a9b25011593a0052631805a6c22
#
_cell.length_a   1.000
_cell.length_b   1.000
_cell.length_c   1.000
_cell.angle_alpha   90.00
_cell.angle_beta   90.00
_cell.angle_gamma   90.00
#
_symmetry.space_group_name_H-M   'P 1'
#
loop_
_entity.id
_entity.type
_entity.pdbx_description
1 polymer ?
#
loop_
_entity_poly.entity_id
_entity_poly.type
_entity_poly.pdbx_seq_one_letter_code
_entity_poly.pdbx_strand_id
1 'polypeptide(L)'
;MPPYFLYLVIGISIAPFLLSQVGMNFGSTPVKFDLIDASQWPAHQQLDAFFYRLSGAFTHTLLEWTAFCAAIFTVCLALNHYVMSKDYTTPVIGAALFLAGCMDGFHTLAADRLIEAAADNRNLIPFTWAICRIFNALILIGGVSLLLLRAPDQNNKANIRSLLVAFVFAAVVAYSIIHYCAVSDSLPQTQYPNSLITRPYDVIPLILFTFAGLVLFPYFYKRRPSVFAHALIIAMIPEAVVELHMAFGSSALFDHHFNIAHFLKIFAYVVPFCGLLVDYIHTYRAKEQEANDREIAEVALKRYTLELKRSNDELDKFAHIASHDLKAPLRGIDHLATWIEEDKRDPEALNEHIPKMHQRIRRMEKLLDDLLHYSSVGKKPLSSTSINIHDLGQQVFELCTPPPGFTLEIKGSIDNFETALAPFETALRNLIGNAIKHHDTHQGTITLHVKDSDNYIEIIVEDDGPGIAKEYHEKVFEVFQTLKPRDIVEGSGIGLALVKKIVNSQGGTIRVDSSIGNGTKMIISWLKNSSQPVESL
;
A
#
# COMPACT_ATOMS: atom_id res chain seq x y z
N MET A 1 -21.02 5.20 10.54
CA MET A 1 -22.15 5.11 9.58
C MET A 1 -22.43 6.47 8.99
N PRO A 2 -22.78 6.57 7.69
CA PRO A 2 -23.24 7.82 7.08
C PRO A 2 -24.54 8.33 7.72
N PRO A 3 -24.76 9.66 7.80
CA PRO A 3 -25.95 10.21 8.47
C PRO A 3 -27.28 9.79 7.84
N TYR A 4 -27.33 9.58 6.53
CA TYR A 4 -28.55 9.11 5.85
C TYR A 4 -28.98 7.71 6.33
N PHE A 5 -28.07 6.88 6.81
CA PHE A 5 -28.39 5.56 7.34
C PHE A 5 -29.19 5.65 8.64
N LEU A 6 -28.84 6.60 9.52
CA LEU A 6 -29.62 6.89 10.73
C LEU A 6 -31.04 7.33 10.37
N TYR A 7 -31.20 8.25 9.42
CA TYR A 7 -32.53 8.70 8.98
C TYR A 7 -33.32 7.57 8.35
N LEU A 8 -32.68 6.67 7.60
CA LEU A 8 -33.33 5.48 7.05
C LEU A 8 -33.88 4.57 8.16
N VAL A 9 -33.08 4.28 9.19
CA VAL A 9 -33.50 3.42 10.31
C VAL A 9 -34.62 4.07 11.11
N ILE A 10 -34.56 5.38 11.38
CA ILE A 10 -35.65 6.13 12.01
C ILE A 10 -36.92 6.06 11.16
N GLY A 11 -36.78 6.29 9.85
CA GLY A 11 -37.92 6.21 8.90
C GLY A 11 -38.58 4.83 8.92
N ILE A 12 -37.80 3.74 8.83
CA ILE A 12 -38.32 2.37 8.91
C ILE A 12 -38.99 2.09 10.26
N SER A 13 -38.42 2.59 11.36
CA SER A 13 -38.98 2.38 12.71
C SER A 13 -40.30 3.11 12.94
N ILE A 14 -40.50 4.26 12.31
CA ILE A 14 -41.70 5.08 12.45
C ILE A 14 -42.76 4.75 11.38
N ALA A 15 -42.35 4.26 10.21
CA ALA A 15 -43.26 4.01 9.08
C ALA A 15 -44.47 3.12 9.43
N PRO A 16 -44.33 1.98 10.16
CA PRO A 16 -45.48 1.15 10.52
C PRO A 16 -46.51 1.92 11.35
N PHE A 17 -46.07 2.77 12.29
CA PHE A 17 -46.95 3.61 13.09
C PHE A 17 -47.71 4.62 12.20
N LEU A 18 -47.05 5.31 11.29
CA LEU A 18 -47.67 6.24 10.37
C LEU A 18 -48.68 5.55 9.43
N LEU A 19 -48.31 4.39 8.90
CA LEU A 19 -49.18 3.60 8.03
C LEU A 19 -50.41 3.08 8.75
N SER A 20 -50.28 2.76 10.06
CA SER A 20 -51.43 2.37 10.88
C SER A 20 -52.44 3.51 11.08
N GLN A 21 -51.96 4.77 11.19
CA GLN A 21 -52.83 5.94 11.25
C GLN A 21 -53.65 6.17 9.97
N VAL A 22 -53.17 5.68 8.84
CA VAL A 22 -53.88 5.73 7.51
C VAL A 22 -54.80 4.52 7.33
N GLY A 23 -54.93 3.66 8.35
CA GLY A 23 -55.82 2.51 8.35
C GLY A 23 -55.24 1.21 7.87
N MET A 24 -53.90 1.11 7.66
CA MET A 24 -53.24 -0.15 7.34
C MET A 24 -53.18 -1.06 8.57
N ASN A 25 -53.67 -2.28 8.42
CA ASN A 25 -53.64 -3.29 9.47
C ASN A 25 -52.61 -4.38 9.12
N PHE A 26 -51.59 -4.55 9.94
CA PHE A 26 -50.55 -5.57 9.78
C PHE A 26 -50.85 -6.86 10.54
N GLY A 27 -51.99 -6.92 11.25
CA GLY A 27 -52.38 -8.07 12.03
C GLY A 27 -52.84 -9.23 11.15
N SER A 28 -52.52 -10.44 11.57
CA SER A 28 -53.04 -11.67 10.99
C SER A 28 -54.25 -12.11 11.85
N THR A 29 -55.37 -11.41 11.72
CA THR A 29 -56.58 -11.76 12.49
C THR A 29 -57.11 -13.09 12.04
N PRO A 30 -57.19 -14.10 12.92
CA PRO A 30 -57.78 -15.37 12.55
C PRO A 30 -59.25 -15.16 12.20
N VAL A 31 -59.64 -15.61 11.01
CA VAL A 31 -61.06 -15.67 10.65
C VAL A 31 -61.74 -16.57 11.66
N LYS A 32 -62.68 -15.99 12.42
CA LYS A 32 -63.50 -16.76 13.38
C LYS A 32 -64.46 -17.61 12.54
N PHE A 33 -64.20 -18.88 12.43
CA PHE A 33 -65.18 -19.85 11.93
C PHE A 33 -65.32 -20.95 12.97
N ASP A 34 -66.57 -21.46 13.10
CA ASP A 34 -66.83 -22.58 13.95
C ASP A 34 -66.28 -23.85 13.28
N LEU A 35 -65.47 -24.62 14.02
CA LEU A 35 -64.86 -25.87 13.53
C LEU A 35 -65.93 -26.90 13.19
N ILE A 36 -67.13 -26.85 13.85
CA ILE A 36 -68.24 -27.73 13.59
C ILE A 36 -68.87 -27.37 12.25
N ASP A 37 -69.11 -26.10 11.97
CA ASP A 37 -69.63 -25.64 10.68
C ASP A 37 -68.60 -25.88 9.55
N ALA A 38 -67.34 -25.68 9.79
CA ALA A 38 -66.26 -25.90 8.84
C ALA A 38 -66.10 -27.39 8.45
N SER A 39 -66.48 -28.34 9.30
CA SER A 39 -66.42 -29.76 8.96
C SER A 39 -67.40 -30.17 7.87
N GLN A 40 -68.42 -29.35 7.57
CA GLN A 40 -69.40 -29.55 6.51
C GLN A 40 -69.01 -28.88 5.17
N TRP A 41 -67.92 -28.11 5.16
CA TRP A 41 -67.47 -27.41 3.92
C TRP A 41 -66.77 -28.34 2.96
N PRO A 42 -66.76 -28.02 1.66
CA PRO A 42 -65.92 -28.71 0.68
C PRO A 42 -64.45 -28.72 1.10
N ALA A 43 -63.74 -29.81 0.77
CA ALA A 43 -62.35 -30.01 1.23
C ALA A 43 -61.39 -28.82 0.90
N HIS A 44 -61.57 -28.14 -0.22
CA HIS A 44 -60.78 -26.95 -0.57
C HIS A 44 -61.04 -25.76 0.38
N GLN A 45 -62.32 -25.55 0.80
CA GLN A 45 -62.66 -24.46 1.72
C GLN A 45 -62.18 -24.76 3.15
N GLN A 46 -62.21 -26.05 3.56
CA GLN A 46 -61.59 -26.48 4.81
C GLN A 46 -60.08 -26.21 4.79
N LEU A 47 -59.42 -26.54 3.69
CA LEU A 47 -57.99 -26.31 3.55
C LEU A 47 -57.65 -24.82 3.59
N ASP A 48 -58.37 -23.97 2.87
CA ASP A 48 -58.19 -22.52 2.87
C ASP A 48 -58.41 -21.93 4.28
N ALA A 49 -59.42 -22.40 4.99
CA ALA A 49 -59.68 -21.98 6.38
C ALA A 49 -58.53 -22.34 7.32
N PHE A 50 -57.91 -23.50 7.15
CA PHE A 50 -56.70 -23.90 7.88
C PHE A 50 -55.54 -22.98 7.58
N PHE A 51 -55.27 -22.65 6.33
CA PHE A 51 -54.22 -21.72 5.95
C PHE A 51 -54.41 -20.33 6.56
N TYR A 52 -55.65 -19.81 6.51
CA TYR A 52 -55.96 -18.51 7.14
C TYR A 52 -55.73 -18.55 8.67
N ARG A 53 -56.06 -19.69 9.34
CA ARG A 53 -55.83 -19.85 10.76
C ARG A 53 -54.36 -19.97 11.14
N LEU A 54 -53.54 -20.56 10.26
CA LEU A 54 -52.09 -20.72 10.46
C LEU A 54 -51.31 -19.50 10.01
N SER A 55 -51.89 -18.55 9.25
CA SER A 55 -51.19 -17.43 8.66
C SER A 55 -50.41 -16.59 9.68
N GLY A 56 -50.96 -16.36 10.86
CA GLY A 56 -50.32 -15.64 11.93
C GLY A 56 -49.05 -16.35 12.46
N ALA A 57 -49.19 -17.65 12.73
CA ALA A 57 -48.07 -18.47 13.18
C ALA A 57 -46.97 -18.54 12.12
N PHE A 58 -47.36 -18.72 10.83
CA PHE A 58 -46.42 -18.77 9.72
C PHE A 58 -45.66 -17.44 9.53
N THR A 59 -46.39 -16.32 9.63
CA THR A 59 -45.76 -14.97 9.56
C THR A 59 -44.77 -14.78 10.73
N HIS A 60 -45.14 -15.15 11.94
CA HIS A 60 -44.25 -15.10 13.10
C HIS A 60 -42.99 -15.93 12.88
N THR A 61 -43.13 -17.19 12.47
CA THR A 61 -42.01 -18.09 12.19
C THR A 61 -41.07 -17.51 11.12
N LEU A 62 -41.61 -16.97 10.02
CA LEU A 62 -40.82 -16.38 8.95
C LEU A 62 -40.00 -15.16 9.43
N LEU A 63 -40.62 -14.27 10.20
CA LEU A 63 -39.96 -13.07 10.71
C LEU A 63 -38.86 -13.44 11.72
N GLU A 64 -39.11 -14.39 12.63
CA GLU A 64 -38.14 -14.86 13.59
C GLU A 64 -36.93 -15.52 12.94
N TRP A 65 -37.15 -16.46 12.02
CA TRP A 65 -36.05 -17.10 11.28
C TRP A 65 -35.25 -16.12 10.43
N THR A 66 -35.88 -15.06 9.89
CA THR A 66 -35.18 -14.00 9.16
C THR A 66 -34.24 -13.23 10.10
N ALA A 67 -34.67 -12.88 11.29
CA ALA A 67 -33.84 -12.25 12.31
C ALA A 67 -32.67 -13.14 12.75
N PHE A 68 -32.95 -14.44 12.97
CA PHE A 68 -31.92 -15.43 13.32
C PHE A 68 -30.87 -15.60 12.20
N CYS A 69 -31.27 -15.64 10.95
CA CYS A 69 -30.33 -15.67 9.81
C CYS A 69 -29.41 -14.43 9.81
N ALA A 70 -29.95 -13.23 10.09
CA ALA A 70 -29.12 -12.03 10.19
C ALA A 70 -28.09 -12.13 11.33
N ALA A 71 -28.47 -12.75 12.46
CA ALA A 71 -27.55 -13.01 13.57
C ALA A 71 -26.42 -13.99 13.18
N ILE A 72 -26.75 -15.07 12.43
CA ILE A 72 -25.76 -16.01 11.90
C ILE A 72 -24.78 -15.30 10.97
N PHE A 73 -25.25 -14.53 10.00
CA PHE A 73 -24.38 -13.78 9.10
C PHE A 73 -23.49 -12.78 9.85
N THR A 74 -24.02 -12.15 10.91
CA THR A 74 -23.27 -11.22 11.73
C THR A 74 -22.09 -11.89 12.44
N VAL A 75 -22.30 -13.07 13.07
CA VAL A 75 -21.21 -13.78 13.75
C VAL A 75 -20.19 -14.34 12.77
N CYS A 76 -20.61 -14.85 11.62
CA CYS A 76 -19.71 -15.32 10.58
C CYS A 76 -18.81 -14.18 10.07
N LEU A 77 -19.40 -13.01 9.80
CA LEU A 77 -18.67 -11.82 9.38
C LEU A 77 -17.73 -11.30 10.48
N ALA A 78 -18.19 -11.31 11.74
CA ALA A 78 -17.38 -10.90 12.91
C ALA A 78 -16.13 -11.77 13.10
N LEU A 79 -16.25 -13.09 12.90
CA LEU A 79 -15.10 -14.00 12.95
C LEU A 79 -14.12 -13.74 11.80
N ASN A 80 -14.62 -13.52 10.58
CA ASN A 80 -13.77 -13.15 9.45
C ASN A 80 -13.07 -11.81 9.67
N HIS A 81 -13.78 -10.79 10.16
CA HIS A 81 -13.20 -9.51 10.51
C HIS A 81 -12.09 -9.64 11.57
N TYR A 82 -12.29 -10.49 12.58
CA TYR A 82 -11.27 -10.78 13.59
C TYR A 82 -10.00 -11.40 13.00
N VAL A 83 -10.12 -12.31 12.04
CA VAL A 83 -8.94 -12.93 11.39
C VAL A 83 -8.06 -11.85 10.75
N MET A 84 -8.66 -10.80 10.20
CA MET A 84 -7.97 -9.70 9.53
C MET A 84 -7.47 -8.62 10.49
N SER A 85 -8.35 -8.13 11.39
CA SER A 85 -8.08 -6.99 12.27
C SER A 85 -7.35 -7.37 13.55
N LYS A 86 -7.50 -8.64 14.00
CA LYS A 86 -7.08 -9.13 15.32
C LYS A 86 -7.72 -8.41 16.51
N ASP A 87 -8.78 -7.62 16.26
CA ASP A 87 -9.56 -6.94 17.29
C ASP A 87 -10.69 -7.85 17.83
N TYR A 88 -10.71 -8.04 19.13
CA TYR A 88 -11.70 -8.86 19.83
C TYR A 88 -13.09 -8.22 19.97
N THR A 89 -13.22 -6.95 19.65
CA THR A 89 -14.49 -6.22 19.77
C THR A 89 -15.58 -6.87 18.94
N THR A 90 -15.29 -7.15 17.68
CA THR A 90 -16.29 -7.69 16.74
C THR A 90 -16.71 -9.12 17.03
N PRO A 91 -15.81 -10.08 17.35
CA PRO A 91 -16.26 -11.44 17.68
C PRO A 91 -17.01 -11.54 19.01
N VAL A 92 -16.69 -10.71 20.01
CA VAL A 92 -17.43 -10.71 21.28
C VAL A 92 -18.85 -10.21 21.08
N ILE A 93 -19.05 -9.09 20.40
CA ILE A 93 -20.39 -8.54 20.15
C ILE A 93 -21.14 -9.40 19.11
N GLY A 94 -20.46 -9.88 18.06
CA GLY A 94 -21.05 -10.80 17.10
C GLY A 94 -21.54 -12.10 17.75
N ALA A 95 -20.78 -12.64 18.71
CA ALA A 95 -21.19 -13.79 19.51
C ALA A 95 -22.42 -13.47 20.41
N ALA A 96 -22.45 -12.27 21.03
CA ALA A 96 -23.60 -11.85 21.83
C ALA A 96 -24.87 -11.74 20.96
N LEU A 97 -24.79 -11.13 19.78
CA LEU A 97 -25.92 -11.06 18.84
C LEU A 97 -26.37 -12.44 18.36
N PHE A 98 -25.42 -13.34 18.10
CA PHE A 98 -25.78 -14.70 17.70
C PHE A 98 -26.44 -15.49 18.84
N LEU A 99 -25.99 -15.35 20.09
CA LEU A 99 -26.63 -15.98 21.25
C LEU A 99 -28.04 -15.44 21.47
N ALA A 100 -28.24 -14.13 21.26
CA ALA A 100 -29.55 -13.51 21.22
C ALA A 100 -30.45 -14.18 20.17
N GLY A 101 -29.94 -14.33 18.94
CA GLY A 101 -30.63 -15.03 17.85
C GLY A 101 -30.91 -16.51 18.15
N CYS A 102 -29.98 -17.23 18.79
CA CYS A 102 -30.24 -18.61 19.23
C CYS A 102 -31.42 -18.70 20.21
N MET A 103 -31.51 -17.75 21.16
CA MET A 103 -32.62 -17.68 22.11
C MET A 103 -33.95 -17.48 21.36
N ASP A 104 -33.98 -16.57 20.37
CA ASP A 104 -35.13 -16.34 19.50
C ASP A 104 -35.48 -17.58 18.67
N GLY A 105 -34.49 -18.29 18.13
CA GLY A 105 -34.68 -19.55 17.39
C GLY A 105 -35.30 -20.65 18.30
N PHE A 106 -34.82 -20.81 19.50
CA PHE A 106 -35.40 -21.78 20.45
C PHE A 106 -36.82 -21.41 20.86
N HIS A 107 -37.11 -20.11 21.07
CA HIS A 107 -38.46 -19.62 21.28
C HIS A 107 -39.41 -20.03 20.13
N THR A 108 -38.97 -19.82 18.89
CA THR A 108 -39.74 -20.15 17.68
C THR A 108 -39.98 -21.66 17.56
N LEU A 109 -38.94 -22.49 17.80
CA LEU A 109 -39.09 -23.94 17.82
C LEU A 109 -40.12 -24.42 18.85
N ALA A 110 -40.19 -23.79 20.03
CA ALA A 110 -41.17 -24.10 21.03
C ALA A 110 -42.59 -23.62 20.66
N ALA A 111 -42.68 -22.41 20.05
CA ALA A 111 -43.94 -21.84 19.55
C ALA A 111 -44.57 -22.70 18.44
N ASP A 112 -43.73 -23.22 17.56
CA ASP A 112 -44.14 -24.07 16.43
C ASP A 112 -44.29 -25.55 16.81
N ARG A 113 -44.13 -25.90 18.08
CA ARG A 113 -44.23 -27.28 18.58
C ARG A 113 -43.19 -28.24 18.01
N LEU A 114 -42.06 -27.72 17.51
CA LEU A 114 -40.93 -28.53 17.07
C LEU A 114 -40.05 -28.97 18.25
N ILE A 115 -40.19 -28.34 19.38
CA ILE A 115 -39.72 -28.80 20.72
C ILE A 115 -40.97 -29.21 21.49
N GLU A 116 -40.89 -30.32 22.25
CA GLU A 116 -41.98 -30.78 23.10
C GLU A 116 -42.38 -29.67 24.06
N ALA A 117 -43.65 -29.28 24.08
CA ALA A 117 -44.19 -28.20 24.87
C ALA A 117 -45.57 -28.57 25.39
N ALA A 118 -45.69 -28.52 26.71
CA ALA A 118 -46.95 -28.77 27.44
C ALA A 118 -47.78 -27.47 27.55
N ALA A 119 -47.10 -26.31 27.68
CA ALA A 119 -47.74 -25.01 27.86
C ALA A 119 -48.60 -24.58 26.67
N ASP A 120 -49.73 -23.89 26.93
CA ASP A 120 -50.56 -23.27 25.89
C ASP A 120 -49.79 -22.12 25.20
N ASN A 121 -49.82 -22.06 23.87
CA ASN A 121 -49.17 -21.01 23.08
C ASN A 121 -49.66 -19.61 23.45
N ARG A 122 -50.85 -19.43 23.96
CA ARG A 122 -51.35 -18.13 24.42
C ARG A 122 -50.52 -17.55 25.56
N ASN A 123 -49.94 -18.41 26.41
CA ASN A 123 -49.04 -18.01 27.48
C ASN A 123 -47.56 -18.25 27.10
N LEU A 124 -47.26 -19.33 26.39
CA LEU A 124 -45.89 -19.72 26.03
C LEU A 124 -45.20 -18.65 25.15
N ILE A 125 -45.84 -18.27 24.04
CA ILE A 125 -45.25 -17.30 23.09
C ILE A 125 -44.97 -15.96 23.76
N PRO A 126 -45.92 -15.28 24.46
CA PRO A 126 -45.62 -13.99 25.09
C PRO A 126 -44.64 -14.09 26.24
N PHE A 127 -44.62 -15.17 27.01
CA PHE A 127 -43.72 -15.33 28.13
C PHE A 127 -42.28 -15.59 27.69
N THR A 128 -42.10 -16.53 26.75
CA THR A 128 -40.77 -16.81 26.20
C THR A 128 -40.23 -15.65 25.37
N TRP A 129 -41.08 -14.90 24.67
CA TRP A 129 -40.69 -13.62 24.06
C TRP A 129 -40.05 -12.67 25.06
N ALA A 130 -40.74 -12.35 26.18
CA ALA A 130 -40.21 -11.42 27.16
C ALA A 130 -38.86 -11.89 27.73
N ILE A 131 -38.71 -13.21 27.98
CA ILE A 131 -37.45 -13.79 28.44
C ILE A 131 -36.34 -13.63 27.37
N CYS A 132 -36.65 -13.90 26.10
CA CYS A 132 -35.69 -13.70 24.98
C CYS A 132 -35.23 -12.26 24.92
N ARG A 133 -36.15 -11.30 25.03
CA ARG A 133 -35.83 -9.86 24.97
C ARG A 133 -34.97 -9.40 26.14
N ILE A 134 -35.26 -9.86 27.36
CA ILE A 134 -34.41 -9.60 28.53
C ILE A 134 -33.01 -10.21 28.33
N PHE A 135 -32.95 -11.47 27.88
CA PHE A 135 -31.69 -12.15 27.62
C PHE A 135 -30.87 -11.40 26.56
N ASN A 136 -31.49 -10.99 25.45
CA ASN A 136 -30.83 -10.22 24.36
C ASN A 136 -30.24 -8.92 24.87
N ALA A 137 -30.99 -8.15 25.64
CA ALA A 137 -30.51 -6.92 26.25
C ALA A 137 -29.31 -7.16 27.18
N LEU A 138 -29.42 -8.16 28.07
CA LEU A 138 -28.39 -8.47 29.06
C LEU A 138 -27.11 -9.01 28.43
N ILE A 139 -27.20 -9.87 27.41
CA ILE A 139 -26.01 -10.43 26.73
C ILE A 139 -25.25 -9.36 25.94
N LEU A 140 -25.96 -8.42 25.29
CA LEU A 140 -25.35 -7.29 24.60
C LEU A 140 -24.70 -6.30 25.58
N ILE A 141 -25.41 -5.93 26.66
CA ILE A 141 -24.88 -5.06 27.72
C ILE A 141 -23.65 -5.72 28.35
N GLY A 142 -23.75 -7.01 28.68
CA GLY A 142 -22.65 -7.78 29.27
C GLY A 142 -21.42 -7.85 28.32
N GLY A 143 -21.63 -8.14 27.06
CA GLY A 143 -20.57 -8.18 26.05
C GLY A 143 -19.82 -6.85 25.89
N VAL A 144 -20.57 -5.75 25.80
CA VAL A 144 -19.97 -4.40 25.69
C VAL A 144 -19.31 -3.99 27.00
N SER A 145 -19.92 -4.29 28.17
CA SER A 145 -19.34 -4.00 29.48
C SER A 145 -18.01 -4.75 29.68
N LEU A 146 -17.95 -6.01 29.28
CA LEU A 146 -16.72 -6.81 29.35
C LEU A 146 -15.59 -6.18 28.51
N LEU A 147 -15.91 -5.64 27.32
CA LEU A 147 -14.95 -4.95 26.47
C LEU A 147 -14.49 -3.60 27.06
N LEU A 148 -15.33 -2.93 27.83
CA LEU A 148 -14.98 -1.67 28.51
C LEU A 148 -14.09 -1.90 29.73
N LEU A 149 -14.28 -3.02 30.44
CA LEU A 149 -13.48 -3.40 31.62
C LEU A 149 -12.08 -3.92 31.24
N ARG A 150 -11.91 -4.44 30.04
CA ARG A 150 -10.59 -4.89 29.56
C ARG A 150 -9.80 -3.71 29.01
N ALA A 151 -8.62 -3.48 29.61
CA ALA A 151 -7.63 -2.57 29.02
C ALA A 151 -7.25 -3.03 27.59
N PRO A 152 -6.94 -2.12 26.67
CA PRO A 152 -6.43 -2.46 25.35
C PRO A 152 -4.97 -2.95 25.49
N ASP A 153 -4.78 -4.17 25.96
CA ASP A 153 -3.48 -4.79 26.08
C ASP A 153 -3.15 -5.51 24.77
N GLN A 154 -2.16 -4.99 24.04
CA GLN A 154 -1.73 -5.49 22.71
C GLN A 154 -1.17 -6.92 22.75
N ASN A 155 -0.91 -7.48 23.93
CA ASN A 155 -0.22 -8.77 24.08
C ASN A 155 -1.12 -9.94 24.53
N ASN A 156 -2.39 -9.69 24.84
CA ASN A 156 -3.27 -10.73 25.35
C ASN A 156 -4.03 -11.38 24.19
N LYS A 157 -3.43 -12.40 23.56
CA LYS A 157 -4.13 -13.31 22.64
C LYS A 157 -5.30 -13.94 23.40
N ALA A 158 -6.48 -13.31 23.34
CA ALA A 158 -7.69 -13.93 23.88
C ALA A 158 -7.80 -15.32 23.25
N ASN A 159 -7.84 -16.32 24.09
CA ASN A 159 -7.90 -17.69 23.62
C ASN A 159 -9.27 -17.90 22.98
N ILE A 160 -9.31 -17.99 21.65
CA ILE A 160 -10.55 -18.23 20.90
C ILE A 160 -11.30 -19.46 21.42
N ARG A 161 -10.57 -20.40 22.03
CA ARG A 161 -11.17 -21.57 22.70
C ARG A 161 -12.02 -21.18 23.91
N SER A 162 -11.57 -20.22 24.73
CA SER A 162 -12.35 -19.75 25.90
C SER A 162 -13.61 -19.02 25.46
N LEU A 163 -13.55 -18.26 24.35
CA LEU A 163 -14.73 -17.62 23.77
C LEU A 163 -15.73 -18.66 23.25
N LEU A 164 -15.26 -19.70 22.56
CA LEU A 164 -16.10 -20.80 22.07
C LEU A 164 -16.75 -21.57 23.23
N VAL A 165 -16.01 -21.85 24.29
CA VAL A 165 -16.56 -22.54 25.49
C VAL A 165 -17.65 -21.69 26.14
N ALA A 166 -17.40 -20.38 26.34
CA ALA A 166 -18.41 -19.46 26.90
C ALA A 166 -19.65 -19.38 26.00
N PHE A 167 -19.44 -19.40 24.69
CA PHE A 167 -20.49 -19.38 23.67
C PHE A 167 -21.39 -20.65 23.76
N VAL A 168 -20.77 -21.84 23.72
CA VAL A 168 -21.51 -23.10 23.83
C VAL A 168 -22.26 -23.18 25.18
N PHE A 169 -21.62 -22.77 26.28
CA PHE A 169 -22.25 -22.72 27.58
C PHE A 169 -23.50 -21.81 27.59
N ALA A 170 -23.39 -20.59 27.03
CA ALA A 170 -24.50 -19.66 26.94
C ALA A 170 -25.64 -20.17 26.04
N ALA A 171 -25.31 -20.86 24.93
CA ALA A 171 -26.31 -21.49 24.07
C ALA A 171 -27.05 -22.63 24.79
N VAL A 172 -26.35 -23.46 25.57
CA VAL A 172 -26.95 -24.50 26.39
C VAL A 172 -27.88 -23.90 27.45
N VAL A 173 -27.45 -22.80 28.09
CA VAL A 173 -28.30 -22.08 29.08
C VAL A 173 -29.55 -21.52 28.41
N ALA A 174 -29.41 -20.87 27.25
CA ALA A 174 -30.53 -20.34 26.46
C ALA A 174 -31.55 -21.45 26.10
N TYR A 175 -31.06 -22.56 25.57
CA TYR A 175 -31.92 -23.73 25.28
C TYR A 175 -32.63 -24.24 26.54
N SER A 176 -31.87 -24.40 27.64
CA SER A 176 -32.43 -24.94 28.91
C SER A 176 -33.54 -24.05 29.48
N ILE A 177 -33.38 -22.73 29.37
CA ILE A 177 -34.41 -21.77 29.82
C ILE A 177 -35.69 -21.95 29.00
N ILE A 178 -35.58 -21.96 27.66
CA ILE A 178 -36.74 -22.12 26.77
C ILE A 178 -37.41 -23.50 26.97
N HIS A 179 -36.58 -24.54 27.05
CA HIS A 179 -37.10 -25.89 27.28
C HIS A 179 -37.86 -25.98 28.61
N TYR A 180 -37.31 -25.41 29.69
CA TYR A 180 -38.01 -25.36 30.98
C TYR A 180 -39.37 -24.64 30.90
N CYS A 181 -39.42 -23.50 30.20
CA CYS A 181 -40.65 -22.78 29.92
C CYS A 181 -41.64 -23.61 29.08
N ALA A 182 -41.16 -24.34 28.10
CA ALA A 182 -41.99 -25.13 27.21
C ALA A 182 -42.67 -26.31 27.91
N VAL A 183 -41.95 -27.01 28.79
CA VAL A 183 -42.50 -28.18 29.55
C VAL A 183 -43.25 -27.82 30.82
N SER A 184 -43.30 -26.54 31.21
CA SER A 184 -44.00 -26.08 32.42
C SER A 184 -45.52 -26.12 32.21
N ASP A 185 -46.24 -26.75 33.14
CA ASP A 185 -47.70 -26.82 33.11
C ASP A 185 -48.39 -25.49 33.42
N SER A 186 -47.68 -24.56 34.08
CA SER A 186 -48.24 -23.25 34.47
C SER A 186 -47.23 -22.14 34.23
N LEU A 187 -47.50 -21.31 33.23
CA LEU A 187 -46.75 -20.08 32.98
C LEU A 187 -47.53 -18.87 33.50
N PRO A 188 -46.86 -17.83 34.05
CA PRO A 188 -47.54 -16.62 34.50
C PRO A 188 -48.22 -15.93 33.30
N GLN A 189 -49.36 -15.29 33.59
CA GLN A 189 -50.03 -14.44 32.62
C GLN A 189 -49.15 -13.23 32.29
N THR A 190 -48.92 -12.98 31.00
CA THR A 190 -48.09 -11.87 30.52
C THR A 190 -48.87 -10.81 29.73
N GLN A 191 -50.11 -11.10 29.32
CA GLN A 191 -50.97 -10.22 28.53
C GLN A 191 -52.16 -9.72 29.39
N TYR A 192 -52.33 -8.39 29.37
CA TYR A 192 -53.40 -7.66 30.09
C TYR A 192 -54.10 -6.69 29.15
N PRO A 193 -54.99 -7.16 28.24
CA PRO A 193 -55.55 -6.34 27.15
C PRO A 193 -56.28 -5.06 27.57
N ASN A 194 -56.79 -5.02 28.78
CA ASN A 194 -57.57 -3.89 29.33
C ASN A 194 -56.71 -2.92 30.17
N SER A 195 -55.39 -3.14 30.24
CA SER A 195 -54.48 -2.30 31.01
C SER A 195 -53.76 -1.30 30.06
N LEU A 196 -53.32 -0.15 30.62
CA LEU A 196 -52.48 0.80 29.89
C LEU A 196 -51.17 0.15 29.40
N ILE A 197 -50.61 -0.70 30.24
CA ILE A 197 -49.47 -1.54 29.91
C ILE A 197 -50.03 -2.93 29.62
N THR A 198 -50.12 -3.26 28.33
CA THR A 198 -50.73 -4.51 27.90
C THR A 198 -49.84 -5.72 28.14
N ARG A 199 -48.52 -5.50 28.18
CA ARG A 199 -47.51 -6.53 28.40
C ARG A 199 -46.40 -6.01 29.34
N PRO A 200 -46.62 -6.04 30.68
CA PRO A 200 -45.71 -5.42 31.65
C PRO A 200 -44.29 -6.02 31.69
N TYR A 201 -44.11 -7.26 31.31
CA TYR A 201 -42.77 -7.89 31.25
C TYR A 201 -41.89 -7.31 30.16
N ASP A 202 -42.47 -6.75 29.07
CA ASP A 202 -41.75 -6.12 27.95
C ASP A 202 -41.25 -4.71 28.28
N VAL A 203 -41.67 -4.13 29.43
CA VAL A 203 -41.10 -2.86 29.95
C VAL A 203 -39.65 -3.03 30.41
N ILE A 204 -39.27 -4.20 30.90
CA ILE A 204 -37.91 -4.47 31.36
C ILE A 204 -36.91 -4.36 30.21
N PRO A 205 -37.04 -5.08 29.09
CA PRO A 205 -36.14 -4.93 27.96
C PRO A 205 -36.22 -3.53 27.35
N LEU A 206 -37.36 -2.84 27.35
CA LEU A 206 -37.46 -1.44 26.93
C LEU A 206 -36.49 -0.54 27.70
N ILE A 207 -36.48 -0.66 29.04
CA ILE A 207 -35.56 0.11 29.90
C ILE A 207 -34.10 -0.26 29.60
N LEU A 208 -33.80 -1.55 29.46
CA LEU A 208 -32.44 -2.04 29.19
C LEU A 208 -31.90 -1.57 27.83
N PHE A 209 -32.68 -1.67 26.77
CA PHE A 209 -32.26 -1.21 25.44
C PHE A 209 -32.16 0.33 25.38
N THR A 210 -33.06 1.04 26.05
CA THR A 210 -32.98 2.51 26.17
C THR A 210 -31.72 2.94 26.92
N PHE A 211 -31.39 2.30 28.02
CA PHE A 211 -30.14 2.52 28.77
C PHE A 211 -28.91 2.20 27.89
N ALA A 212 -28.93 1.06 27.20
CA ALA A 212 -27.84 0.68 26.30
C ALA A 212 -27.62 1.74 25.19
N GLY A 213 -28.70 2.20 24.56
CA GLY A 213 -28.64 3.17 23.45
C GLY A 213 -28.25 4.58 23.86
N LEU A 214 -28.71 5.04 25.03
CA LEU A 214 -28.46 6.41 25.47
C LEU A 214 -27.17 6.57 26.29
N VAL A 215 -26.73 5.54 26.99
CA VAL A 215 -25.62 5.64 27.96
C VAL A 215 -24.46 4.72 27.59
N LEU A 216 -24.69 3.41 27.56
CA LEU A 216 -23.61 2.43 27.47
C LEU A 216 -22.91 2.42 26.08
N PHE A 217 -23.67 2.34 24.98
CA PHE A 217 -23.11 2.25 23.65
C PHE A 217 -22.49 3.57 23.17
N PRO A 218 -23.04 4.76 23.44
CA PRO A 218 -22.33 6.02 23.23
C PRO A 218 -21.02 6.13 23.99
N TYR A 219 -20.99 5.66 25.26
CA TYR A 219 -19.75 5.61 26.04
C TYR A 219 -18.74 4.61 25.45
N PHE A 220 -19.21 3.45 25.00
CA PHE A 220 -18.39 2.46 24.29
C PHE A 220 -17.82 3.03 22.98
N TYR A 221 -18.65 3.70 22.18
CA TYR A 221 -18.22 4.34 20.93
C TYR A 221 -17.13 5.41 21.16
N LYS A 222 -17.23 6.19 22.22
CA LYS A 222 -16.16 7.15 22.60
C LYS A 222 -14.84 6.48 22.93
N ARG A 223 -14.88 5.30 23.51
CA ARG A 223 -13.68 4.53 23.89
C ARG A 223 -13.09 3.71 22.76
N ARG A 224 -13.93 3.20 21.88
CA ARG A 224 -13.58 2.34 20.74
C ARG A 224 -14.37 2.79 19.50
N PRO A 225 -13.97 3.89 18.86
CA PRO A 225 -14.67 4.41 17.71
C PRO A 225 -14.54 3.45 16.52
N SER A 226 -15.65 2.93 16.01
CA SER A 226 -15.75 2.14 14.80
C SER A 226 -17.12 2.32 14.15
N VAL A 227 -17.26 1.97 12.88
CA VAL A 227 -18.56 2.01 12.19
C VAL A 227 -19.52 1.01 12.82
N PHE A 228 -19.01 -0.16 13.24
CA PHE A 228 -19.78 -1.18 13.94
C PHE A 228 -20.30 -0.69 15.30
N ALA A 229 -19.43 -0.04 16.11
CA ALA A 229 -19.86 0.54 17.40
C ALA A 229 -20.92 1.62 17.23
N HIS A 230 -20.85 2.42 16.17
CA HIS A 230 -21.89 3.39 15.81
C HIS A 230 -23.20 2.70 15.39
N ALA A 231 -23.09 1.61 14.62
CA ALA A 231 -24.27 0.84 14.20
C ALA A 231 -25.01 0.21 15.40
N LEU A 232 -24.29 -0.19 16.47
CA LEU A 232 -24.92 -0.67 17.70
C LEU A 232 -25.80 0.39 18.37
N ILE A 233 -25.36 1.66 18.36
CA ILE A 233 -26.19 2.77 18.87
C ILE A 233 -27.46 2.91 18.04
N ILE A 234 -27.33 2.90 16.71
CA ILE A 234 -28.45 3.04 15.77
C ILE A 234 -29.44 1.87 15.91
N ALA A 235 -28.94 0.65 16.15
CA ALA A 235 -29.76 -0.54 16.33
C ALA A 235 -30.67 -0.46 17.57
N MET A 236 -30.31 0.34 18.57
CA MET A 236 -31.16 0.52 19.76
C MET A 236 -32.46 1.29 19.46
N ILE A 237 -32.55 1.98 18.33
CA ILE A 237 -33.77 2.67 17.89
C ILE A 237 -34.87 1.65 17.55
N PRO A 238 -34.70 0.73 16.58
CA PRO A 238 -35.69 -0.30 16.33
C PRO A 238 -35.92 -1.20 17.56
N GLU A 239 -34.88 -1.51 18.37
CA GLU A 239 -35.06 -2.29 19.63
C GLU A 239 -36.05 -1.62 20.60
N ALA A 240 -35.89 -0.31 20.86
CA ALA A 240 -36.80 0.41 21.74
C ALA A 240 -38.21 0.49 21.14
N VAL A 241 -38.34 0.71 19.81
CA VAL A 241 -39.66 0.76 19.16
C VAL A 241 -40.36 -0.60 19.19
N VAL A 242 -39.63 -1.71 19.03
CA VAL A 242 -40.14 -3.07 19.21
C VAL A 242 -40.79 -3.22 20.56
N GLU A 243 -40.09 -2.85 21.63
CA GLU A 243 -40.61 -2.97 22.99
C GLU A 243 -41.78 -2.02 23.28
N LEU A 244 -41.80 -0.82 22.68
CA LEU A 244 -42.96 0.08 22.78
C LEU A 244 -44.23 -0.56 22.17
N HIS A 245 -44.10 -1.16 20.96
CA HIS A 245 -45.24 -1.86 20.35
C HIS A 245 -45.71 -3.05 21.18
N MET A 246 -44.78 -3.80 21.78
CA MET A 246 -45.14 -4.95 22.60
C MET A 246 -45.72 -4.54 23.95
N ALA A 247 -45.06 -3.63 24.69
CA ALA A 247 -45.48 -3.25 26.05
C ALA A 247 -46.82 -2.52 26.09
N PHE A 248 -47.11 -1.65 25.08
CA PHE A 248 -48.27 -0.77 25.14
C PHE A 248 -49.31 -1.02 24.05
N GLY A 249 -48.97 -1.76 23.01
CA GLY A 249 -49.83 -1.97 21.84
C GLY A 249 -50.37 -3.37 21.67
N SER A 250 -49.54 -4.40 21.87
CA SER A 250 -49.92 -5.79 21.62
C SER A 250 -50.80 -6.34 22.76
N SER A 251 -52.01 -6.69 22.41
CA SER A 251 -53.01 -7.23 23.35
C SER A 251 -53.37 -8.70 23.05
N ALA A 252 -52.99 -9.21 21.90
CA ALA A 252 -53.25 -10.57 21.46
C ALA A 252 -52.13 -11.11 20.56
N LEU A 253 -52.02 -12.43 20.45
CA LEU A 253 -51.09 -13.07 19.49
C LEU A 253 -51.45 -12.66 18.07
N PHE A 254 -50.40 -12.36 17.28
CA PHE A 254 -50.47 -12.02 15.86
C PHE A 254 -51.31 -10.78 15.55
N ASP A 255 -51.56 -9.93 16.55
CA ASP A 255 -52.21 -8.64 16.33
C ASP A 255 -51.28 -7.67 15.55
N HIS A 256 -51.84 -6.52 15.24
CA HIS A 256 -51.14 -5.48 14.49
C HIS A 256 -49.79 -5.08 15.10
N HIS A 257 -49.75 -4.80 16.38
CA HIS A 257 -48.54 -4.39 17.10
C HIS A 257 -47.54 -5.54 17.26
N PHE A 258 -48.01 -6.77 17.45
CA PHE A 258 -47.19 -7.97 17.51
C PHE A 258 -46.41 -8.17 16.21
N ASN A 259 -47.08 -8.12 15.04
CA ASN A 259 -46.41 -8.30 13.75
C ASN A 259 -45.46 -7.17 13.42
N ILE A 260 -45.78 -5.92 13.75
CA ILE A 260 -44.86 -4.77 13.59
C ILE A 260 -43.61 -4.99 14.43
N ALA A 261 -43.74 -5.38 15.68
CA ALA A 261 -42.60 -5.65 16.56
C ALA A 261 -41.65 -6.70 15.97
N HIS A 262 -42.18 -7.83 15.49
CA HIS A 262 -41.37 -8.88 14.86
C HIS A 262 -40.71 -8.44 13.56
N PHE A 263 -41.39 -7.62 12.77
CA PHE A 263 -40.82 -7.02 11.56
C PHE A 263 -39.66 -6.06 11.90
N LEU A 264 -39.84 -5.17 12.86
CA LEU A 264 -38.81 -4.19 13.27
C LEU A 264 -37.62 -4.87 13.93
N LYS A 265 -37.81 -6.00 14.62
CA LYS A 265 -36.73 -6.80 15.19
C LYS A 265 -35.71 -7.26 14.14
N ILE A 266 -36.14 -7.55 12.90
CA ILE A 266 -35.21 -7.86 11.81
C ILE A 266 -34.20 -6.74 11.60
N PHE A 267 -34.64 -5.48 11.63
CA PHE A 267 -33.75 -4.33 11.45
C PHE A 267 -32.82 -4.14 12.65
N ALA A 268 -33.23 -4.54 13.85
CA ALA A 268 -32.35 -4.54 15.02
C ALA A 268 -31.14 -5.47 14.85
N TYR A 269 -31.27 -6.58 14.10
CA TYR A 269 -30.15 -7.46 13.73
C TYR A 269 -29.44 -7.03 12.46
N VAL A 270 -30.15 -6.52 11.45
CA VAL A 270 -29.55 -6.10 10.16
C VAL A 270 -28.68 -4.86 10.30
N VAL A 271 -29.04 -3.92 11.15
CA VAL A 271 -28.27 -2.67 11.36
C VAL A 271 -26.84 -2.95 11.87
N PRO A 272 -26.61 -3.76 12.93
CA PRO A 272 -25.28 -4.17 13.35
C PRO A 272 -24.53 -4.93 12.26
N PHE A 273 -25.20 -5.82 11.52
CA PHE A 273 -24.61 -6.53 10.38
C PHE A 273 -24.08 -5.56 9.30
N CYS A 274 -24.88 -4.57 8.90
CA CYS A 274 -24.46 -3.55 7.94
C CYS A 274 -23.27 -2.73 8.46
N GLY A 275 -23.29 -2.36 9.76
CA GLY A 275 -22.16 -1.66 10.39
C GLY A 275 -20.88 -2.46 10.36
N LEU A 276 -20.97 -3.74 10.68
CA LEU A 276 -19.84 -4.65 10.65
C LEU A 276 -19.35 -4.91 9.23
N LEU A 277 -20.25 -5.00 8.26
CA LEU A 277 -19.90 -5.16 6.84
C LEU A 277 -19.08 -3.96 6.33
N VAL A 278 -19.49 -2.75 6.70
CA VAL A 278 -18.74 -1.53 6.34
C VAL A 278 -17.36 -1.52 7.02
N ASP A 279 -17.26 -1.85 8.31
CA ASP A 279 -15.97 -1.97 9.02
C ASP A 279 -15.07 -3.04 8.36
N TYR A 280 -15.65 -4.17 7.97
CA TYR A 280 -14.93 -5.23 7.27
C TYR A 280 -14.34 -4.72 5.93
N ILE A 281 -15.16 -4.03 5.13
CA ILE A 281 -14.71 -3.47 3.84
C ILE A 281 -13.59 -2.44 4.05
N HIS A 282 -13.72 -1.57 5.05
CA HIS A 282 -12.68 -0.57 5.36
C HIS A 282 -11.37 -1.26 5.79
N THR A 283 -11.46 -2.25 6.67
CA THR A 283 -10.28 -3.01 7.13
C THR A 283 -9.63 -3.78 5.98
N TYR A 284 -10.42 -4.39 5.12
CA TYR A 284 -9.93 -5.11 3.94
C TYR A 284 -9.16 -4.17 3.00
N ARG A 285 -9.75 -3.03 2.64
CA ARG A 285 -9.10 -2.04 1.75
C ARG A 285 -7.82 -1.48 2.35
N ALA A 286 -7.82 -1.20 3.66
CA ALA A 286 -6.62 -0.71 4.34
C ALA A 286 -5.48 -1.74 4.30
N LYS A 287 -5.79 -3.03 4.48
CA LYS A 287 -4.81 -4.12 4.39
C LYS A 287 -4.29 -4.34 2.98
N GLU A 288 -5.15 -4.25 1.98
CA GLU A 288 -4.77 -4.34 0.58
C GLU A 288 -3.82 -3.19 0.18
N GLN A 289 -4.14 -1.96 0.62
CA GLN A 289 -3.27 -0.80 0.42
C GLN A 289 -1.90 -0.99 1.08
N GLU A 290 -1.88 -1.42 2.36
CA GLU A 290 -0.63 -1.69 3.10
C GLU A 290 0.24 -2.75 2.39
N ALA A 291 -0.39 -3.80 1.83
CA ALA A 291 0.31 -4.84 1.09
C ALA A 291 0.92 -4.30 -0.21
N ASN A 292 0.17 -3.49 -0.97
CA ASN A 292 0.62 -2.87 -2.21
C ASN A 292 1.78 -1.88 -1.97
N ASP A 293 1.66 -1.02 -0.94
CA ASP A 293 2.71 -0.06 -0.58
C ASP A 293 4.00 -0.77 -0.16
N ARG A 294 3.87 -1.90 0.55
CA ARG A 294 5.01 -2.73 0.92
C ARG A 294 5.70 -3.36 -0.29
N GLU A 295 4.95 -3.85 -1.27
CA GLU A 295 5.48 -4.42 -2.51
C GLU A 295 6.27 -3.36 -3.30
N ILE A 296 5.70 -2.15 -3.47
CA ILE A 296 6.37 -1.03 -4.13
C ILE A 296 7.69 -0.67 -3.41
N ALA A 297 7.66 -0.58 -2.08
CA ALA A 297 8.86 -0.28 -1.29
C ALA A 297 9.93 -1.38 -1.42
N GLU A 298 9.54 -2.66 -1.48
CA GLU A 298 10.47 -3.78 -1.64
C GLU A 298 11.15 -3.75 -3.02
N VAL A 299 10.40 -3.45 -4.09
CA VAL A 299 10.95 -3.31 -5.44
C VAL A 299 11.93 -2.14 -5.51
N ALA A 300 11.57 -0.98 -4.94
CA ALA A 300 12.46 0.18 -4.87
C ALA A 300 13.76 -0.13 -4.09
N LEU A 301 13.66 -0.81 -2.96
CA LEU A 301 14.81 -1.20 -2.15
C LEU A 301 15.76 -2.13 -2.92
N LYS A 302 15.23 -3.12 -3.63
CA LYS A 302 16.04 -4.02 -4.48
C LYS A 302 16.80 -3.24 -5.56
N ARG A 303 16.13 -2.27 -6.20
CA ARG A 303 16.76 -1.41 -7.22
C ARG A 303 17.91 -0.61 -6.62
N TYR A 304 17.68 0.11 -5.52
CA TYR A 304 18.73 0.88 -4.84
C TYR A 304 19.90 0.01 -4.38
N THR A 305 19.64 -1.21 -3.91
CA THR A 305 20.68 -2.14 -3.48
C THR A 305 21.57 -2.55 -4.66
N LEU A 306 20.98 -2.81 -5.84
CA LEU A 306 21.73 -3.13 -7.05
C LEU A 306 22.58 -1.95 -7.55
N GLU A 307 22.00 -0.74 -7.55
CA GLU A 307 22.72 0.48 -7.94
C GLU A 307 23.89 0.77 -6.99
N LEU A 308 23.67 0.65 -5.69
CA LEU A 308 24.71 0.83 -4.68
C LEU A 308 25.84 -0.19 -4.83
N LYS A 309 25.50 -1.47 -5.05
CA LYS A 309 26.49 -2.52 -5.28
C LYS A 309 27.33 -2.22 -6.52
N ARG A 310 26.68 -1.84 -7.63
CA ARG A 310 27.39 -1.48 -8.86
C ARG A 310 28.34 -0.29 -8.65
N SER A 311 27.87 0.74 -7.97
CA SER A 311 28.70 1.91 -7.66
C SER A 311 29.88 1.57 -6.75
N ASN A 312 29.67 0.66 -5.77
CA ASN A 312 30.74 0.20 -4.90
C ASN A 312 31.78 -0.63 -5.67
N ASP A 313 31.35 -1.55 -6.54
CA ASP A 313 32.24 -2.36 -7.37
C ASP A 313 33.09 -1.49 -8.32
N GLU A 314 32.50 -0.42 -8.87
CA GLU A 314 33.20 0.57 -9.70
C GLU A 314 34.24 1.34 -8.88
N LEU A 315 33.88 1.74 -7.66
CA LEU A 315 34.81 2.45 -6.75
C LEU A 315 35.98 1.56 -6.32
N ASP A 316 35.74 0.30 -6.00
CA ASP A 316 36.78 -0.66 -5.61
C ASP A 316 37.77 -0.92 -6.76
N LYS A 317 37.27 -1.12 -7.97
CA LYS A 317 38.12 -1.25 -9.19
C LYS A 317 38.98 0.00 -9.37
N PHE A 318 38.37 1.19 -9.28
CA PHE A 318 39.06 2.46 -9.41
C PHE A 318 40.18 2.61 -8.35
N ALA A 319 39.88 2.36 -7.10
CA ALA A 319 40.84 2.43 -6.00
C ALA A 319 42.02 1.48 -6.16
N HIS A 320 41.74 0.25 -6.61
CA HIS A 320 42.78 -0.76 -6.84
C HIS A 320 43.73 -0.36 -7.97
N ILE A 321 43.19 0.07 -9.13
CA ILE A 321 43.99 0.46 -10.30
C ILE A 321 44.79 1.74 -10.00
N ALA A 322 44.15 2.74 -9.37
CA ALA A 322 44.83 3.99 -8.96
C ALA A 322 46.02 3.71 -8.03
N SER A 323 45.84 2.83 -7.06
CA SER A 323 46.90 2.46 -6.11
C SER A 323 48.08 1.77 -6.81
N HIS A 324 47.78 0.85 -7.77
CA HIS A 324 48.82 0.15 -8.53
C HIS A 324 49.65 1.11 -9.37
N ASP A 325 48.99 2.03 -10.11
CA ASP A 325 49.65 2.91 -11.06
C ASP A 325 50.40 4.11 -10.41
N LEU A 326 50.02 4.44 -9.17
CA LEU A 326 50.78 5.39 -8.34
C LEU A 326 52.04 4.75 -7.71
N LYS A 327 52.02 3.45 -7.41
CA LYS A 327 53.21 2.76 -6.83
C LYS A 327 54.37 2.65 -7.81
N ALA A 328 54.11 2.52 -9.12
CA ALA A 328 55.17 2.34 -10.11
C ALA A 328 56.09 3.60 -10.26
N PRO A 329 55.58 4.83 -10.49
CA PRO A 329 56.41 6.04 -10.55
C PRO A 329 57.08 6.32 -9.19
N LEU A 330 56.40 6.06 -8.05
CA LEU A 330 56.95 6.28 -6.73
C LEU A 330 58.19 5.41 -6.49
N ARG A 331 58.14 4.12 -6.86
CA ARG A 331 59.31 3.23 -6.81
C ARG A 331 60.47 3.72 -7.73
N GLY A 332 60.08 4.23 -8.93
CA GLY A 332 61.10 4.83 -9.84
C GLY A 332 61.79 6.06 -9.28
N ILE A 333 61.07 6.87 -8.53
CA ILE A 333 61.64 8.05 -7.79
C ILE A 333 62.55 7.57 -6.68
N ASP A 334 62.13 6.61 -5.90
CA ASP A 334 62.93 6.01 -4.79
C ASP A 334 64.25 5.41 -5.30
N HIS A 335 64.25 4.65 -6.40
CA HIS A 335 65.46 4.13 -7.02
C HIS A 335 66.40 5.27 -7.51
N LEU A 336 65.81 6.31 -8.19
CA LEU A 336 66.59 7.42 -8.66
C LEU A 336 67.21 8.23 -7.48
N ALA A 337 66.45 8.38 -6.40
CA ALA A 337 66.98 9.02 -5.17
C ALA A 337 68.15 8.23 -4.57
N THR A 338 68.08 6.88 -4.57
CA THR A 338 69.15 6.01 -4.13
C THR A 338 70.40 6.15 -5.03
N TRP A 339 70.19 6.14 -6.36
CA TRP A 339 71.32 6.35 -7.28
C TRP A 339 71.94 7.73 -7.18
N ILE A 340 71.21 8.80 -7.01
CA ILE A 340 71.70 10.13 -6.73
C ILE A 340 72.52 10.14 -5.43
N GLU A 341 72.16 9.36 -4.44
CA GLU A 341 72.90 9.26 -3.21
C GLU A 341 74.19 8.46 -3.37
N GLU A 342 74.19 7.37 -4.15
CA GLU A 342 75.34 6.56 -4.45
C GLU A 342 76.36 7.31 -5.34
N ASP A 343 75.88 8.06 -6.37
CA ASP A 343 76.69 8.73 -7.38
C ASP A 343 77.02 10.19 -7.04
N LYS A 344 76.93 10.61 -5.76
CA LYS A 344 77.17 12.00 -5.26
C LYS A 344 78.46 12.66 -5.78
N ARG A 345 79.48 11.87 -6.17
CA ARG A 345 80.77 12.36 -6.63
C ARG A 345 80.94 12.32 -8.16
N ASP A 346 79.92 11.84 -8.88
CA ASP A 346 79.90 11.76 -10.34
C ASP A 346 78.93 12.80 -10.90
N PRO A 347 79.43 13.97 -11.39
CA PRO A 347 78.59 15.01 -11.96
C PRO A 347 77.83 14.62 -13.21
N GLU A 348 78.37 13.65 -14.01
CA GLU A 348 77.70 13.18 -15.24
C GLU A 348 76.50 12.32 -14.89
N ALA A 349 76.67 11.40 -13.96
CA ALA A 349 75.56 10.56 -13.45
C ALA A 349 74.46 11.42 -12.80
N LEU A 350 74.83 12.43 -12.00
CA LEU A 350 73.85 13.36 -11.38
C LEU A 350 73.05 14.15 -12.45
N ASN A 351 73.72 14.62 -13.51
CA ASN A 351 73.08 15.32 -14.61
C ASN A 351 72.09 14.45 -15.38
N GLU A 352 72.21 13.13 -15.33
CA GLU A 352 71.30 12.17 -15.90
C GLU A 352 70.15 11.83 -14.95
N HIS A 353 70.43 11.59 -13.65
CA HIS A 353 69.45 11.11 -12.66
C HIS A 353 68.45 12.18 -12.20
N ILE A 354 68.91 13.40 -11.97
CA ILE A 354 68.06 14.51 -11.46
C ILE A 354 66.96 14.87 -12.46
N PRO A 355 67.22 15.07 -13.78
CA PRO A 355 66.14 15.35 -14.72
C PRO A 355 65.13 14.21 -14.84
N LYS A 356 65.59 12.95 -14.79
CA LYS A 356 64.73 11.77 -14.82
C LYS A 356 63.84 11.73 -13.59
N MET A 357 64.34 12.04 -12.39
CA MET A 357 63.55 12.10 -11.19
C MET A 357 62.48 13.20 -11.29
N HIS A 358 62.85 14.42 -11.73
CA HIS A 358 61.88 15.49 -11.96
C HIS A 358 60.82 15.13 -12.99
N GLN A 359 61.19 14.42 -14.03
CA GLN A 359 60.21 13.89 -15.03
C GLN A 359 59.23 12.93 -14.40
N ARG A 360 59.67 12.00 -13.53
CA ARG A 360 58.79 11.06 -12.79
C ARG A 360 57.84 11.80 -11.83
N ILE A 361 58.32 12.84 -11.14
CA ILE A 361 57.50 13.65 -10.26
C ILE A 361 56.39 14.38 -11.04
N ARG A 362 56.75 15.12 -12.12
CA ARG A 362 55.77 15.82 -12.95
C ARG A 362 54.73 14.88 -13.54
N ARG A 363 55.12 13.67 -13.89
CA ARG A 363 54.22 12.65 -14.40
C ARG A 363 53.23 12.18 -13.31
N MET A 364 53.69 12.01 -12.06
CA MET A 364 52.85 11.63 -10.94
C MET A 364 51.85 12.75 -10.59
N GLU A 365 52.28 14.01 -10.60
CA GLU A 365 51.40 15.18 -10.42
C GLU A 365 50.28 15.19 -11.45
N LYS A 366 50.61 15.05 -12.75
CA LYS A 366 49.63 14.99 -13.82
C LYS A 366 48.63 13.82 -13.65
N LEU A 367 49.12 12.68 -13.21
CA LEU A 367 48.29 11.50 -12.99
C LEU A 367 47.30 11.72 -11.81
N LEU A 368 47.73 12.42 -10.74
CA LEU A 368 46.88 12.83 -9.63
C LEU A 368 45.81 13.83 -10.08
N ASP A 369 46.20 14.84 -10.88
CA ASP A 369 45.25 15.84 -11.36
C ASP A 369 44.18 15.20 -12.29
N ASP A 370 44.61 14.33 -13.22
CA ASP A 370 43.68 13.60 -14.09
C ASP A 370 42.73 12.72 -13.31
N LEU A 371 43.21 12.11 -12.22
CA LEU A 371 42.40 11.25 -11.30
C LEU A 371 41.39 12.06 -10.50
N LEU A 372 41.78 13.23 -9.99
CA LEU A 372 40.88 14.17 -9.32
C LEU A 372 39.80 14.67 -10.27
N HIS A 373 40.17 15.05 -11.49
CA HIS A 373 39.23 15.45 -12.53
C HIS A 373 38.26 14.32 -12.86
N TYR A 374 38.75 13.09 -13.05
CA TYR A 374 37.88 11.92 -13.29
C TYR A 374 36.89 11.68 -12.16
N SER A 375 37.34 11.82 -10.90
CA SER A 375 36.47 11.66 -9.72
C SER A 375 35.40 12.74 -9.57
N SER A 376 35.67 13.96 -10.05
CA SER A 376 34.78 15.13 -9.89
C SER A 376 33.68 15.25 -10.94
N VAL A 377 33.81 14.51 -12.08
CA VAL A 377 32.81 14.53 -13.16
C VAL A 377 31.45 14.07 -12.67
N GLY A 378 30.40 14.84 -12.95
CA GLY A 378 28.99 14.56 -12.61
C GLY A 378 28.56 14.96 -11.19
N LYS A 379 29.46 15.53 -10.36
CA LYS A 379 29.13 15.90 -8.97
C LYS A 379 28.58 17.31 -8.78
N LYS A 380 28.67 18.18 -9.78
CA LYS A 380 28.19 19.57 -9.68
C LYS A 380 27.16 19.86 -10.76
N PRO A 381 26.10 20.61 -10.44
CA PRO A 381 25.20 21.14 -11.46
C PRO A 381 26.00 22.11 -12.34
N LEU A 382 25.84 21.96 -13.65
CA LEU A 382 26.57 22.75 -14.64
C LEU A 382 25.61 23.75 -15.29
N SER A 383 25.99 25.01 -15.38
CA SER A 383 25.26 26.01 -16.15
C SER A 383 25.54 25.85 -17.65
N SER A 384 24.48 25.84 -18.45
CA SER A 384 24.60 25.87 -19.90
C SER A 384 24.92 27.29 -20.38
N THR A 385 25.79 27.39 -21.35
CA THR A 385 26.18 28.65 -22.03
C THR A 385 26.19 28.44 -23.53
N SER A 386 25.88 29.49 -24.30
CA SER A 386 26.05 29.48 -25.74
C SER A 386 27.53 29.56 -26.10
N ILE A 387 28.01 28.60 -26.87
CA ILE A 387 29.42 28.56 -27.34
C ILE A 387 29.46 28.64 -28.84
N ASN A 388 30.51 29.32 -29.38
CA ASN A 388 30.86 29.24 -30.76
C ASN A 388 31.91 28.15 -30.97
N ILE A 389 31.62 27.17 -31.82
CA ILE A 389 32.48 25.99 -32.01
C ILE A 389 33.79 26.31 -32.76
N HIS A 390 33.76 27.27 -33.67
CA HIS A 390 34.98 27.72 -34.38
C HIS A 390 35.96 28.39 -33.41
N ASP A 391 35.45 29.32 -32.59
CA ASP A 391 36.29 30.04 -31.64
C ASP A 391 36.84 29.09 -30.57
N LEU A 392 35.99 28.23 -30.02
CA LEU A 392 36.39 27.25 -29.00
C LEU A 392 37.36 26.21 -29.58
N GLY A 393 37.10 25.67 -30.78
CA GLY A 393 37.97 24.69 -31.43
C GLY A 393 39.37 25.25 -31.67
N GLN A 394 39.46 26.47 -32.18
CA GLN A 394 40.72 27.16 -32.41
C GLN A 394 41.48 27.46 -31.10
N GLN A 395 40.76 27.95 -30.07
CA GLN A 395 41.33 28.20 -28.74
C GLN A 395 41.87 26.92 -28.10
N VAL A 396 41.12 25.80 -28.19
CA VAL A 396 41.54 24.51 -27.63
C VAL A 396 42.76 23.96 -28.40
N PHE A 397 42.82 24.12 -29.74
CA PHE A 397 43.96 23.71 -30.54
C PHE A 397 45.23 24.46 -30.12
N GLU A 398 45.14 25.78 -29.97
CA GLU A 398 46.28 26.62 -29.52
C GLU A 398 46.74 26.24 -28.11
N LEU A 399 45.80 25.95 -27.20
CA LEU A 399 46.11 25.47 -25.86
C LEU A 399 46.85 24.12 -25.85
N CYS A 400 46.66 23.29 -26.88
CA CYS A 400 47.40 22.04 -27.05
C CYS A 400 48.84 22.23 -27.51
N THR A 401 49.27 23.47 -27.81
CA THR A 401 50.64 23.83 -28.29
C THR A 401 51.14 22.91 -29.42
N PRO A 402 50.43 22.89 -30.57
CA PRO A 402 50.78 22.01 -31.66
C PRO A 402 52.17 22.35 -32.25
N PRO A 403 52.97 21.34 -32.65
CA PRO A 403 54.22 21.58 -33.39
C PRO A 403 53.96 22.33 -34.69
N PRO A 404 54.96 23.10 -35.20
CA PRO A 404 54.86 23.72 -36.51
C PRO A 404 54.61 22.64 -37.58
N GLY A 405 53.50 22.75 -38.33
CA GLY A 405 53.10 21.76 -39.34
C GLY A 405 51.79 21.04 -39.07
N PHE A 406 51.22 21.23 -37.87
CA PHE A 406 49.85 20.80 -37.61
C PHE A 406 48.84 21.89 -37.97
N THR A 407 47.71 21.50 -38.56
CA THR A 407 46.61 22.39 -38.94
C THR A 407 45.30 21.87 -38.38
N LEU A 408 44.41 22.80 -37.99
CA LEU A 408 43.04 22.49 -37.58
C LEU A 408 42.06 22.97 -38.66
N GLU A 409 41.26 22.07 -39.18
CA GLU A 409 40.12 22.38 -40.05
C GLU A 409 38.82 22.18 -39.28
N ILE A 410 37.93 23.18 -39.29
CA ILE A 410 36.63 23.07 -38.65
C ILE A 410 35.54 23.09 -39.73
N LYS A 411 34.73 22.02 -39.77
CA LYS A 411 33.67 21.81 -40.77
C LYS A 411 32.35 21.54 -40.01
N GLY A 412 31.31 22.33 -40.23
CA GLY A 412 30.07 22.12 -39.50
C GLY A 412 28.85 22.70 -40.18
N SER A 413 27.68 22.23 -39.71
CA SER A 413 26.37 22.74 -40.10
C SER A 413 25.82 23.76 -39.10
N ILE A 414 26.49 23.93 -37.94
CA ILE A 414 26.12 24.88 -36.88
C ILE A 414 27.39 25.56 -36.34
N ASP A 415 27.27 26.82 -36.04
CA ASP A 415 28.34 27.63 -35.44
C ASP A 415 28.19 27.78 -33.93
N ASN A 416 26.96 27.86 -33.43
CA ASN A 416 26.66 28.09 -32.02
C ASN A 416 25.67 27.07 -31.47
N PHE A 417 25.89 26.62 -30.24
CA PHE A 417 24.93 25.79 -29.49
C PHE A 417 25.10 25.98 -28.00
N GLU A 418 24.07 25.62 -27.24
CA GLU A 418 24.08 25.70 -25.79
C GLU A 418 24.61 24.41 -25.16
N THR A 419 25.62 24.53 -24.28
CA THR A 419 26.18 23.41 -23.53
C THR A 419 26.91 23.86 -22.28
N ALA A 420 27.27 22.91 -21.40
CA ALA A 420 28.19 23.14 -20.30
C ALA A 420 29.61 23.31 -20.82
N LEU A 421 30.12 24.54 -20.85
CA LEU A 421 31.41 24.91 -21.45
C LEU A 421 32.58 24.05 -20.92
N ALA A 422 32.78 24.00 -19.60
CA ALA A 422 33.97 23.38 -19.00
C ALA A 422 34.10 21.85 -19.28
N PRO A 423 33.05 21.02 -19.17
CA PRO A 423 33.12 19.62 -19.60
C PRO A 423 33.38 19.46 -21.10
N PHE A 424 32.72 20.28 -21.93
CA PHE A 424 32.85 20.21 -23.36
C PHE A 424 34.26 20.59 -23.82
N GLU A 425 34.80 21.70 -23.30
CA GLU A 425 36.20 22.11 -23.54
C GLU A 425 37.19 21.03 -23.11
N THR A 426 36.97 20.43 -21.92
CA THR A 426 37.83 19.34 -21.43
C THR A 426 37.79 18.12 -22.33
N ALA A 427 36.61 17.75 -22.87
CA ALA A 427 36.50 16.66 -23.83
C ALA A 427 37.24 16.96 -25.14
N LEU A 428 37.02 18.14 -25.72
CA LEU A 428 37.72 18.56 -26.96
C LEU A 428 39.23 18.62 -26.78
N ARG A 429 39.71 19.18 -25.68
CA ARG A 429 41.15 19.29 -25.39
C ARG A 429 41.81 17.91 -25.28
N ASN A 430 41.14 16.95 -24.64
CA ASN A 430 41.66 15.57 -24.59
C ASN A 430 41.71 14.91 -25.96
N LEU A 431 40.69 15.10 -26.82
CA LEU A 431 40.65 14.49 -28.13
C LEU A 431 41.66 15.13 -29.11
N ILE A 432 41.68 16.45 -29.19
CA ILE A 432 42.63 17.19 -30.03
C ILE A 432 44.07 16.97 -29.55
N GLY A 433 44.30 17.01 -28.24
CA GLY A 433 45.59 16.71 -27.64
C GLY A 433 46.08 15.29 -27.94
N ASN A 434 45.18 14.29 -27.95
CA ASN A 434 45.53 12.92 -28.33
C ASN A 434 45.85 12.81 -29.81
N ALA A 435 45.11 13.47 -30.71
CA ALA A 435 45.37 13.51 -32.14
C ALA A 435 46.77 14.05 -32.46
N ILE A 436 47.18 15.17 -31.83
CA ILE A 436 48.51 15.74 -31.97
C ILE A 436 49.60 14.80 -31.43
N LYS A 437 49.41 14.32 -30.23
CA LYS A 437 50.40 13.59 -29.45
C LYS A 437 50.71 12.19 -29.95
N HIS A 438 49.72 11.49 -30.47
CA HIS A 438 49.86 10.12 -30.98
C HIS A 438 50.12 10.03 -32.46
N HIS A 439 50.22 11.17 -33.14
CA HIS A 439 50.59 11.23 -34.57
C HIS A 439 51.99 10.62 -34.77
N ASP A 440 52.21 10.02 -35.92
CA ASP A 440 53.48 9.37 -36.28
C ASP A 440 54.47 10.32 -37.00
N THR A 441 53.97 11.47 -37.45
CA THR A 441 54.76 12.53 -38.07
C THR A 441 54.71 13.83 -37.28
N HIS A 442 55.64 14.78 -37.55
CA HIS A 442 55.65 16.11 -36.94
C HIS A 442 54.76 17.12 -37.69
N GLN A 443 53.93 16.65 -38.60
CA GLN A 443 52.94 17.43 -39.33
C GLN A 443 51.68 16.59 -39.52
N GLY A 444 50.50 17.22 -39.52
CA GLY A 444 49.24 16.51 -39.70
C GLY A 444 48.04 17.46 -39.72
N THR A 445 46.93 16.94 -40.17
CA THR A 445 45.67 17.67 -40.23
C THR A 445 44.68 17.08 -39.28
N ILE A 446 44.15 17.90 -38.38
CA ILE A 446 43.06 17.53 -37.48
C ILE A 446 41.79 18.19 -37.99
N THR A 447 40.74 17.41 -38.23
CA THR A 447 39.47 17.95 -38.71
C THR A 447 38.41 17.78 -37.60
N LEU A 448 37.79 18.89 -37.18
CA LEU A 448 36.64 18.91 -36.26
C LEU A 448 35.37 19.04 -37.11
N HIS A 449 34.60 17.98 -37.21
CA HIS A 449 33.27 18.01 -37.83
C HIS A 449 32.20 18.19 -36.78
N VAL A 450 31.24 19.10 -37.04
CA VAL A 450 30.08 19.32 -36.17
C VAL A 450 28.82 19.23 -37.02
N LYS A 451 27.97 18.25 -36.70
CA LYS A 451 26.72 18.00 -37.41
C LYS A 451 25.54 18.14 -36.46
N ASP A 452 24.52 18.84 -36.90
CA ASP A 452 23.27 18.95 -36.19
C ASP A 452 22.39 17.72 -36.42
N SER A 453 21.86 17.16 -35.36
CA SER A 453 20.88 16.10 -35.36
C SER A 453 19.74 16.46 -34.39
N ASP A 454 18.58 15.82 -34.45
CA ASP A 454 17.36 16.24 -33.74
C ASP A 454 17.59 16.57 -32.26
N ASN A 455 18.04 15.60 -31.47
CA ASN A 455 18.26 15.73 -30.03
C ASN A 455 19.75 15.85 -29.64
N TYR A 456 20.67 15.60 -30.58
CA TYR A 456 22.11 15.53 -30.33
C TYR A 456 22.87 16.39 -31.30
N ILE A 457 24.09 16.79 -30.92
CA ILE A 457 25.11 17.34 -31.79
C ILE A 457 26.14 16.23 -31.94
N GLU A 458 26.37 15.78 -33.16
CA GLU A 458 27.45 14.85 -33.47
C GLU A 458 28.75 15.63 -33.70
N ILE A 459 29.76 15.34 -32.90
CA ILE A 459 31.08 15.95 -32.93
C ILE A 459 32.09 14.87 -33.30
N ILE A 460 32.84 15.08 -34.36
CA ILE A 460 33.85 14.14 -34.82
C ILE A 460 35.20 14.85 -34.81
N VAL A 461 36.15 14.34 -34.05
CA VAL A 461 37.55 14.73 -34.13
C VAL A 461 38.27 13.67 -34.94
N GLU A 462 38.74 14.05 -36.13
CA GLU A 462 39.41 13.18 -37.10
C GLU A 462 40.88 13.61 -37.26
N ASP A 463 41.79 12.66 -37.19
CA ASP A 463 43.22 12.86 -37.48
C ASP A 463 43.67 11.97 -38.66
N ASP A 464 44.75 12.37 -39.35
CA ASP A 464 45.40 11.63 -40.42
C ASP A 464 46.62 10.82 -39.96
N GLY A 465 46.63 10.45 -38.67
CA GLY A 465 47.73 9.73 -38.03
C GLY A 465 47.71 8.22 -38.24
N PRO A 466 48.44 7.44 -37.41
CA PRO A 466 48.70 6.02 -37.66
C PRO A 466 47.48 5.11 -37.44
N GLY A 467 46.39 5.61 -36.85
CA GLY A 467 45.19 4.86 -36.59
C GLY A 467 45.31 3.86 -35.42
N ILE A 468 44.17 3.25 -35.06
CA ILE A 468 44.00 2.32 -33.94
C ILE A 468 43.46 1.00 -34.46
N ALA A 469 44.10 -0.12 -34.09
CA ALA A 469 43.64 -1.46 -34.47
C ALA A 469 42.28 -1.76 -33.78
N LYS A 470 41.40 -2.47 -34.50
CA LYS A 470 40.00 -2.74 -34.08
C LYS A 470 39.89 -3.43 -32.73
N GLU A 471 40.86 -4.27 -32.35
CA GLU A 471 40.91 -4.98 -31.06
C GLU A 471 41.06 -4.05 -29.84
N TYR A 472 41.49 -2.79 -30.06
CA TYR A 472 41.69 -1.79 -29.02
C TYR A 472 40.56 -0.75 -28.95
N HIS A 473 39.57 -0.75 -29.83
CA HIS A 473 38.51 0.25 -29.87
C HIS A 473 37.71 0.37 -28.59
N GLU A 474 37.44 -0.74 -27.90
CA GLU A 474 36.79 -0.74 -26.59
C GLU A 474 37.78 -0.38 -25.46
N LYS A 475 39.01 -0.91 -25.57
CA LYS A 475 40.02 -0.80 -24.51
C LYS A 475 40.57 0.61 -24.33
N VAL A 476 40.62 1.43 -25.41
CA VAL A 476 41.14 2.80 -25.32
C VAL A 476 40.34 3.71 -24.39
N PHE A 477 39.10 3.33 -24.05
CA PHE A 477 38.24 4.06 -23.10
C PHE A 477 38.34 3.53 -21.67
N GLU A 478 39.14 2.50 -21.42
CA GLU A 478 39.38 2.02 -20.07
C GLU A 478 40.40 2.91 -19.36
N VAL A 479 40.22 3.07 -18.04
CA VAL A 479 41.10 3.90 -17.21
C VAL A 479 42.51 3.30 -17.20
N PHE A 480 43.55 4.14 -17.38
CA PHE A 480 44.96 3.78 -17.39
C PHE A 480 45.47 2.95 -18.59
N GLN A 481 44.66 2.78 -19.62
CA GLN A 481 45.08 2.09 -20.86
C GLN A 481 45.93 3.01 -21.76
N THR A 482 47.06 2.49 -22.18
CA THR A 482 47.98 3.13 -23.18
C THR A 482 48.40 2.10 -24.22
N LEU A 483 48.31 2.45 -25.52
CA LEU A 483 48.67 1.54 -26.62
C LEU A 483 50.19 1.54 -26.93
N LYS A 484 50.90 2.60 -26.54
CA LYS A 484 52.36 2.71 -26.69
C LYS A 484 53.02 2.67 -25.31
N PRO A 485 54.25 2.17 -25.19
CA PRO A 485 54.99 2.23 -23.94
C PRO A 485 55.03 3.64 -23.36
N ARG A 486 54.81 3.78 -22.07
CA ARG A 486 54.70 5.05 -21.36
C ARG A 486 56.00 5.88 -21.40
N ASP A 487 57.12 5.31 -21.79
CA ASP A 487 58.43 5.98 -21.94
C ASP A 487 58.62 6.62 -23.32
N ILE A 488 57.76 6.24 -24.29
CA ILE A 488 57.82 6.79 -25.68
C ILE A 488 56.81 7.92 -25.84
N VAL A 489 55.60 7.78 -25.25
CA VAL A 489 54.55 8.80 -25.36
C VAL A 489 54.06 9.14 -23.98
N GLU A 490 54.23 10.40 -23.57
CA GLU A 490 53.85 10.88 -22.24
C GLU A 490 52.31 10.92 -22.08
N GLY A 491 51.75 10.12 -21.16
CA GLY A 491 50.30 10.08 -20.88
C GLY A 491 49.92 9.29 -19.64
N SER A 492 48.84 9.73 -18.97
CA SER A 492 48.27 9.09 -17.81
C SER A 492 47.43 7.85 -18.17
N GLY A 493 46.94 7.76 -19.43
CA GLY A 493 45.94 6.75 -19.84
C GLY A 493 44.53 7.01 -19.29
N ILE A 494 44.27 8.19 -18.73
CA ILE A 494 42.96 8.59 -18.17
C ILE A 494 42.16 9.43 -19.16
N GLY A 495 42.81 10.13 -20.11
CA GLY A 495 42.19 11.13 -20.96
C GLY A 495 40.93 10.65 -21.71
N LEU A 496 40.99 9.52 -22.43
CA LEU A 496 39.81 8.99 -23.15
C LEU A 496 38.75 8.42 -22.23
N ALA A 497 39.15 7.83 -21.11
CA ALA A 497 38.20 7.39 -20.06
C ALA A 497 37.46 8.59 -19.43
N LEU A 498 38.17 9.71 -19.26
CA LEU A 498 37.59 10.98 -18.78
C LEU A 498 36.58 11.54 -19.79
N VAL A 499 36.94 11.53 -21.09
CA VAL A 499 36.01 11.95 -22.15
C VAL A 499 34.75 11.09 -22.13
N LYS A 500 34.88 9.76 -22.08
CA LYS A 500 33.73 8.84 -22.00
C LYS A 500 32.84 9.14 -20.78
N LYS A 501 33.44 9.39 -19.62
CA LYS A 501 32.71 9.72 -18.40
C LYS A 501 32.00 11.07 -18.51
N ILE A 502 32.66 12.09 -19.07
CA ILE A 502 32.08 13.40 -19.32
C ILE A 502 30.88 13.27 -20.27
N VAL A 503 31.06 12.64 -21.42
CA VAL A 503 30.01 12.47 -22.44
C VAL A 503 28.82 11.71 -21.88
N ASN A 504 29.06 10.61 -21.17
CA ASN A 504 27.99 9.83 -20.51
C ASN A 504 27.25 10.65 -19.43
N SER A 505 27.97 11.48 -18.66
CA SER A 505 27.35 12.34 -17.64
C SER A 505 26.45 13.44 -18.23
N GLN A 506 26.65 13.75 -19.52
CA GLN A 506 25.81 14.68 -20.29
C GLN A 506 24.74 13.96 -21.13
N GLY A 507 24.49 12.66 -20.89
CA GLY A 507 23.50 11.86 -21.61
C GLY A 507 23.89 11.49 -23.03
N GLY A 508 25.18 11.67 -23.41
CA GLY A 508 25.73 11.37 -24.72
C GLY A 508 26.42 10.00 -24.78
N THR A 509 26.99 9.70 -25.96
CA THR A 509 27.82 8.51 -26.21
C THR A 509 29.08 8.86 -26.99
N ILE A 510 30.15 8.07 -26.78
CA ILE A 510 31.40 8.20 -27.57
C ILE A 510 31.78 6.86 -28.18
N ARG A 511 32.27 6.90 -29.42
CA ARG A 511 32.80 5.74 -30.13
C ARG A 511 34.03 6.11 -30.98
N VAL A 512 34.84 5.13 -31.31
CA VAL A 512 36.00 5.28 -32.21
C VAL A 512 35.72 4.55 -33.53
N ASP A 513 36.10 5.17 -34.62
CA ASP A 513 36.16 4.57 -35.96
C ASP A 513 37.56 4.80 -36.51
N SER A 514 38.33 3.72 -36.66
CA SER A 514 39.76 3.80 -37.01
C SER A 514 40.26 2.49 -37.62
N SER A 515 41.27 2.58 -38.43
CA SER A 515 42.06 1.43 -38.92
C SER A 515 43.51 1.84 -39.08
N ILE A 516 44.42 0.88 -38.94
CA ILE A 516 45.86 1.14 -39.04
C ILE A 516 46.19 1.80 -40.41
N GLY A 517 46.91 2.93 -40.37
CA GLY A 517 47.33 3.70 -41.52
C GLY A 517 46.26 4.64 -42.13
N ASN A 518 45.05 4.73 -41.55
CA ASN A 518 43.95 5.57 -42.08
C ASN A 518 43.46 6.62 -41.08
N GLY A 519 44.27 6.98 -40.10
CA GLY A 519 43.88 7.94 -39.08
C GLY A 519 42.83 7.44 -38.07
N THR A 520 42.35 8.35 -37.24
CA THR A 520 41.35 8.04 -36.19
C THR A 520 40.20 9.04 -36.21
N LYS A 521 38.97 8.55 -36.11
CA LYS A 521 37.75 9.36 -35.88
C LYS A 521 37.19 9.04 -34.50
N MET A 522 37.23 10.06 -33.63
CA MET A 522 36.51 10.00 -32.34
C MET A 522 35.17 10.67 -32.53
N ILE A 523 34.07 9.91 -32.36
CA ILE A 523 32.71 10.33 -32.65
C ILE A 523 31.95 10.44 -31.35
N ILE A 524 31.50 11.66 -31.03
CA ILE A 524 30.70 11.96 -29.83
C ILE A 524 29.28 12.33 -30.27
N SER A 525 28.28 11.72 -29.66
CA SER A 525 26.91 12.22 -29.67
C SER A 525 26.68 13.01 -28.38
N TRP A 526 26.51 14.32 -28.47
CA TRP A 526 26.36 15.24 -27.36
C TRP A 526 24.93 15.75 -27.26
N LEU A 527 24.28 15.65 -26.09
CA LEU A 527 22.87 16.07 -25.89
C LEU A 527 22.74 17.59 -25.95
N LYS A 528 21.79 18.14 -26.74
CA LYS A 528 21.60 19.58 -26.96
C LYS A 528 21.11 20.34 -25.71
N ASN A 529 20.32 19.74 -24.85
CA ASN A 529 19.75 20.37 -23.65
C ASN A 529 20.12 19.58 -22.40
N SER A 530 21.18 19.98 -21.74
CA SER A 530 21.58 19.40 -20.44
C SER A 530 20.98 20.12 -19.22
N SER A 531 19.88 20.87 -19.36
CA SER A 531 19.25 21.62 -18.29
C SER A 531 18.26 20.81 -17.42
N GLN A 532 18.10 19.50 -17.68
CA GLN A 532 17.41 18.60 -16.74
C GLN A 532 18.36 17.50 -16.30
N PRO A 533 18.48 17.24 -14.97
CA PRO A 533 19.08 15.99 -14.54
C PRO A 533 18.22 14.87 -15.12
N VAL A 534 18.85 13.92 -15.82
CA VAL A 534 18.20 12.67 -16.21
C VAL A 534 17.72 12.03 -14.90
N GLU A 535 16.42 12.15 -14.59
CA GLU A 535 15.79 11.24 -13.66
C GLU A 535 16.04 9.85 -14.22
N SER A 536 16.91 9.13 -13.56
CA SER A 536 17.20 7.74 -13.88
C SER A 536 15.91 6.95 -13.82
N LEU A 537 15.34 6.60 -14.99
CA LEU A 537 14.27 5.64 -15.16
C LEU A 537 14.63 4.28 -14.56
#